data_5d39939e6d74de13bb958e888999b8bb
#
_entry.id   5d39939e6d74de13bb958e888999b8bb
#
_cell.length_a   1.000
_cell.length_b   1.000
_cell.length_c   1.000
_cell.angle_alpha   90.00
_cell.angle_beta   90.00
_cell.angle_gamma   90.00
#
_symmetry.space_group_name_H-M   'P 1'
#
loop_
_entity.id
_entity.type
_entity.pdbx_description
1 polymer ?
#
loop_
_entity_poly.entity_id
_entity_poly.type
_entity_poly.pdbx_seq_one_letter_code
_entity_poly.pdbx_strand_id
1 'polypeptide(L)'
;MHPDVADTYGIGTKAYVAVLDMPEITERATFDRKYTGIAKFPAVTRDISMVMPKEILVGQVEEVIEKKGGAYLESYALFDLYEGAQIKEGYKSVAYSIVFRAKDKTLEEAEISQAMEKILAGLEELGIELRK
;
A
#
# COMPACT_ATOMS: atom_id res chain seq x y z
N MET A 1 -1.71 12.88 18.92
CA MET A 1 -1.73 14.03 19.86
C MET A 1 -3.15 14.55 19.95
N HIS A 2 -3.63 14.92 21.15
CA HIS A 2 -4.97 15.50 21.29
C HIS A 2 -5.04 16.86 20.60
N PRO A 3 -6.17 17.22 19.93
CA PRO A 3 -6.30 18.50 19.20
C PRO A 3 -5.97 19.72 20.06
N ASP A 4 -6.51 19.81 21.29
CA ASP A 4 -6.26 20.96 22.17
C ASP A 4 -4.77 21.14 22.51
N VAL A 5 -4.02 20.04 22.61
CA VAL A 5 -2.57 20.08 22.83
C VAL A 5 -1.86 20.58 21.55
N ALA A 6 -2.28 20.11 20.38
CA ALA A 6 -1.75 20.56 19.11
C ALA A 6 -1.97 22.08 18.93
N ASP A 7 -3.17 22.57 19.24
CA ASP A 7 -3.52 23.97 19.17
C ASP A 7 -2.69 24.83 20.13
N THR A 8 -2.42 24.35 21.35
CA THR A 8 -1.56 25.01 22.32
C THR A 8 -0.14 25.24 21.80
N TYR A 9 0.35 24.31 20.97
CA TYR A 9 1.67 24.40 20.31
C TYR A 9 1.62 25.03 18.92
N GLY A 10 0.47 25.56 18.50
CA GLY A 10 0.33 26.20 17.19
C GLY A 10 0.38 25.23 16.00
N ILE A 11 0.10 23.96 16.23
CA ILE A 11 0.07 22.92 15.19
C ILE A 11 -1.33 22.90 14.55
N GLY A 12 -1.48 23.52 13.39
CA GLY A 12 -2.76 23.66 12.67
C GLY A 12 -3.23 22.40 11.91
N THR A 13 -2.69 21.21 12.20
CA THR A 13 -3.04 19.95 11.54
C THR A 13 -2.98 18.78 12.52
N LYS A 14 -3.49 17.60 12.09
CA LYS A 14 -3.37 16.38 12.89
C LYS A 14 -1.90 16.02 13.11
N ALA A 15 -1.49 15.86 14.36
CA ALA A 15 -0.14 15.47 14.73
C ALA A 15 -0.12 14.09 15.37
N TYR A 16 0.79 13.24 14.90
CA TYR A 16 1.06 11.92 15.45
C TYR A 16 2.43 11.98 16.13
N VAL A 17 2.52 11.45 17.35
CA VAL A 17 3.76 11.46 18.14
C VAL A 17 4.08 10.03 18.55
N ALA A 18 5.32 9.63 18.34
CA ALA A 18 5.86 8.37 18.84
C ALA A 18 7.07 8.66 19.75
N VAL A 19 7.15 7.96 20.86
CA VAL A 19 8.31 7.97 21.76
C VAL A 19 8.98 6.61 21.64
N LEU A 20 10.28 6.60 21.32
CA LEU A 20 11.06 5.38 21.13
C LEU A 20 12.13 5.28 22.21
N ASP A 21 12.19 4.13 22.88
CA ASP A 21 13.28 3.78 23.80
C ASP A 21 14.47 3.24 22.98
N MET A 22 15.44 4.10 22.73
CA MET A 22 16.61 3.75 21.92
C MET A 22 17.50 2.67 22.54
N PRO A 23 17.81 2.67 23.85
CA PRO A 23 18.51 1.59 24.51
C PRO A 23 17.87 0.22 24.24
N GLU A 24 16.58 0.08 24.47
CA GLU A 24 15.85 -1.17 24.25
C GLU A 24 15.81 -1.60 22.78
N ILE A 25 15.64 -0.66 21.85
CA ILE A 25 15.70 -0.93 20.42
C ILE A 25 17.09 -1.42 20.03
N THR A 26 18.15 -0.79 20.54
CA THR A 26 19.52 -1.15 20.21
C THR A 26 19.87 -2.54 20.74
N GLU A 27 19.42 -2.90 21.94
CA GLU A 27 19.63 -4.22 22.53
C GLU A 27 18.95 -5.33 21.72
N ARG A 28 17.77 -5.05 21.16
CA ARG A 28 17.00 -6.02 20.34
C ARG A 28 17.34 -5.98 18.85
N ALA A 29 18.16 -5.01 18.41
CA ALA A 29 18.53 -4.88 17.02
C ALA A 29 19.39 -6.04 16.56
N THR A 30 19.08 -6.60 15.40
CA THR A 30 19.91 -7.61 14.73
C THR A 30 20.60 -6.99 13.53
N PHE A 31 21.90 -7.25 13.39
CA PHE A 31 22.70 -6.78 12.26
C PHE A 31 22.88 -7.85 11.18
N ASP A 32 22.14 -8.94 11.27
CA ASP A 32 22.16 -10.03 10.30
C ASP A 32 21.58 -9.57 8.96
N ARG A 33 22.45 -9.07 8.11
CA ARG A 33 22.11 -8.68 6.74
C ARG A 33 22.41 -9.82 5.79
N LYS A 34 21.37 -10.43 5.20
CA LYS A 34 21.55 -11.42 4.14
C LYS A 34 21.62 -10.71 2.80
N TYR A 35 22.65 -11.01 2.02
CA TYR A 35 22.73 -10.52 0.65
C TYR A 35 21.61 -11.14 -0.18
N THR A 36 20.81 -10.29 -0.83
CA THR A 36 19.86 -10.70 -1.83
C THR A 36 20.42 -10.37 -3.21
N GLY A 37 20.62 -11.39 -4.03
CA GLY A 37 21.15 -11.20 -5.38
C GLY A 37 20.29 -10.26 -6.22
N ILE A 38 20.95 -9.54 -7.13
CA ILE A 38 20.27 -8.69 -8.11
C ILE A 38 19.34 -9.56 -8.96
N ALA A 39 18.10 -9.13 -9.12
CA ALA A 39 17.11 -9.85 -9.93
C ALA A 39 17.57 -9.97 -11.40
N LYS A 40 17.51 -11.17 -11.95
CA LYS A 40 17.91 -11.44 -13.33
C LYS A 40 16.86 -11.02 -14.36
N PHE A 41 15.59 -10.99 -13.95
CA PHE A 41 14.46 -10.70 -14.83
C PHE A 41 13.82 -9.35 -14.46
N PRO A 42 13.31 -8.60 -15.45
CA PRO A 42 12.71 -7.30 -15.21
C PRO A 42 11.42 -7.41 -14.39
N ALA A 43 11.16 -6.41 -13.56
CA ALA A 43 9.86 -6.23 -12.93
C ALA A 43 8.88 -5.56 -13.89
N VAL A 44 7.60 -5.82 -13.67
CA VAL A 44 6.51 -5.11 -14.33
C VAL A 44 5.67 -4.41 -13.27
N THR A 45 5.48 -3.11 -13.44
CA THR A 45 4.69 -2.29 -12.52
C THR A 45 3.32 -2.02 -13.11
N ARG A 46 2.29 -2.06 -12.27
CA ARG A 46 0.91 -1.69 -12.58
C ARG A 46 0.40 -0.73 -11.53
N ASP A 47 -0.06 0.42 -11.98
CA ASP A 47 -0.68 1.41 -11.11
C ASP A 47 -2.20 1.25 -11.17
N ILE A 48 -2.82 1.29 -10.00
CA ILE A 48 -4.28 1.28 -9.86
C ILE A 48 -4.71 2.48 -9.03
N SER A 49 -5.77 3.13 -9.47
CA SER A 49 -6.44 4.18 -8.71
C SER A 49 -7.86 3.73 -8.39
N MET A 50 -8.26 3.90 -7.14
CA MET A 50 -9.53 3.40 -6.66
C MET A 50 -10.22 4.41 -5.74
N VAL A 51 -11.54 4.33 -5.70
CA VAL A 51 -12.38 5.13 -4.79
C VAL A 51 -13.00 4.17 -3.78
N MET A 52 -12.87 4.48 -2.52
CA MET A 52 -13.35 3.64 -1.43
C MET A 52 -13.96 4.46 -0.30
N PRO A 53 -14.92 3.90 0.48
CA PRO A 53 -15.43 4.51 1.70
C PRO A 53 -14.28 4.85 2.66
N LYS A 54 -14.37 5.98 3.38
CA LYS A 54 -13.35 6.42 4.34
C LYS A 54 -13.14 5.44 5.49
N GLU A 55 -14.19 4.68 5.81
CA GLU A 55 -14.20 3.66 6.87
C GLU A 55 -13.28 2.47 6.56
N ILE A 56 -13.09 2.15 5.28
CA ILE A 56 -12.19 1.07 4.88
C ILE A 56 -10.76 1.53 5.13
N LEU A 57 -10.03 0.72 5.91
CA LEU A 57 -8.64 0.99 6.22
C LEU A 57 -7.72 0.58 5.07
N VAL A 58 -6.66 1.35 4.88
CA VAL A 58 -5.62 1.05 3.88
C VAL A 58 -5.06 -0.36 4.07
N GLY A 59 -4.85 -0.81 5.31
CA GLY A 59 -4.38 -2.16 5.60
C GLY A 59 -5.31 -3.27 5.09
N GLN A 60 -6.63 -3.04 4.98
CA GLN A 60 -7.55 -4.03 4.40
C GLN A 60 -7.36 -4.16 2.88
N VAL A 61 -7.04 -3.05 2.20
CA VAL A 61 -6.64 -3.06 0.78
C VAL A 61 -5.35 -3.84 0.59
N GLU A 62 -4.36 -3.58 1.43
CA GLU A 62 -3.06 -4.23 1.40
C GLU A 62 -3.18 -5.75 1.64
N GLU A 63 -4.02 -6.17 2.59
CA GLU A 63 -4.33 -7.59 2.79
C GLU A 63 -4.91 -8.28 1.54
N VAL A 64 -5.79 -7.59 0.80
CA VAL A 64 -6.33 -8.13 -0.45
C VAL A 64 -5.24 -8.25 -1.50
N ILE A 65 -4.41 -7.21 -1.67
CA ILE A 65 -3.30 -7.23 -2.62
C ILE A 65 -2.35 -8.39 -2.30
N GLU A 66 -1.98 -8.59 -1.04
CA GLU A 66 -1.11 -9.70 -0.62
C GLU A 66 -1.75 -11.08 -0.86
N LYS A 67 -3.00 -11.25 -0.48
CA LYS A 67 -3.70 -12.54 -0.60
C LYS A 67 -4.00 -12.93 -2.04
N LYS A 68 -4.32 -11.94 -2.90
CA LYS A 68 -4.78 -12.17 -4.27
C LYS A 68 -3.68 -11.97 -5.33
N GLY A 69 -2.59 -11.25 -5.01
CA GLY A 69 -1.49 -10.94 -5.93
C GLY A 69 -0.68 -12.15 -6.39
N GLY A 70 -0.71 -13.24 -5.62
CA GLY A 70 -0.11 -14.52 -6.00
C GLY A 70 1.42 -14.54 -5.92
N ALA A 71 2.00 -15.57 -6.55
CA ALA A 71 3.44 -15.86 -6.44
C ALA A 71 4.36 -14.84 -7.12
N TYR A 72 3.82 -14.04 -8.02
CA TYR A 72 4.60 -13.04 -8.77
C TYR A 72 4.55 -11.65 -8.16
N LEU A 73 3.74 -11.42 -7.12
CA LEU A 73 3.72 -10.16 -6.39
C LEU A 73 5.05 -9.98 -5.67
N GLU A 74 5.81 -8.96 -6.06
CA GLU A 74 7.09 -8.62 -5.42
C GLU A 74 6.91 -7.56 -4.33
N SER A 75 6.19 -6.51 -4.65
CA SER A 75 5.94 -5.40 -3.71
C SER A 75 4.73 -4.58 -4.17
N TYR A 76 4.25 -3.75 -3.26
CA TYR A 76 3.24 -2.73 -3.55
C TYR A 76 3.53 -1.50 -2.69
N ALA A 77 3.08 -0.34 -3.15
CA ALA A 77 3.22 0.91 -2.43
C ALA A 77 2.03 1.83 -2.66
N LEU A 78 1.48 2.37 -1.59
CA LEU A 78 0.55 3.49 -1.65
C LEU A 78 1.35 4.74 -2.02
N PHE A 79 1.01 5.41 -3.12
CA PHE A 79 1.73 6.60 -3.56
C PHE A 79 0.86 7.87 -3.62
N ASP A 80 -0.47 7.71 -3.62
CA ASP A 80 -1.38 8.85 -3.56
C ASP A 80 -2.61 8.56 -2.71
N LEU A 81 -3.05 9.56 -1.94
CA LEU A 81 -4.29 9.57 -1.18
C LEU A 81 -4.93 10.95 -1.32
N TYR A 82 -6.12 10.99 -1.86
CA TYR A 82 -6.85 12.22 -2.11
C TYR A 82 -8.25 12.20 -1.47
N GLU A 83 -8.54 13.26 -0.71
CA GLU A 83 -9.85 13.55 -0.15
C GLU A 83 -10.22 14.99 -0.53
N GLY A 84 -11.04 15.17 -1.54
CA GLY A 84 -11.39 16.51 -1.99
C GLY A 84 -12.69 16.58 -2.77
N ALA A 85 -13.02 17.77 -3.27
CA ALA A 85 -14.32 18.10 -3.90
C ALA A 85 -14.68 17.22 -5.12
N GLN A 86 -13.71 16.55 -5.72
CA GLN A 86 -13.93 15.65 -6.87
C GLN A 86 -14.34 14.24 -6.45
N ILE A 87 -14.27 13.91 -5.16
CA ILE A 87 -14.64 12.61 -4.61
C ILE A 87 -15.92 12.79 -3.80
N LYS A 88 -16.84 11.83 -3.95
CA LYS A 88 -18.10 11.81 -3.20
C LYS A 88 -17.84 11.94 -1.71
N GLU A 89 -18.65 12.72 -1.00
CA GLU A 89 -18.59 12.85 0.45
C GLU A 89 -18.67 11.47 1.13
N GLY A 90 -17.82 11.23 2.12
CA GLY A 90 -17.67 9.92 2.79
C GLY A 90 -16.74 8.95 2.07
N TYR A 91 -16.13 9.34 0.94
CA TYR A 91 -15.19 8.53 0.17
C TYR A 91 -13.79 9.15 0.14
N LYS A 92 -12.79 8.35 -0.19
CA LYS A 92 -11.42 8.75 -0.48
C LYS A 92 -10.92 8.04 -1.72
N SER A 93 -10.02 8.67 -2.46
CA SER A 93 -9.28 8.05 -3.56
C SER A 93 -7.92 7.62 -3.06
N VAL A 94 -7.51 6.40 -3.39
CA VAL A 94 -6.18 5.88 -3.10
C VAL A 94 -5.56 5.32 -4.37
N ALA A 95 -4.24 5.46 -4.51
CA ALA A 95 -3.52 4.92 -5.64
C ALA A 95 -2.34 4.06 -5.19
N TYR A 96 -2.25 2.88 -5.77
CA TYR A 96 -1.21 1.90 -5.50
C TYR A 96 -0.39 1.59 -6.75
N SER A 97 0.90 1.49 -6.55
CA SER A 97 1.82 0.92 -7.51
C SER A 97 2.12 -0.52 -7.10
N ILE A 98 1.81 -1.49 -7.95
CA ILE A 98 1.96 -2.92 -7.70
C ILE A 98 3.04 -3.46 -8.61
N VAL A 99 4.03 -4.11 -8.04
CA VAL A 99 5.20 -4.63 -8.76
C VAL A 99 5.15 -6.15 -8.81
N PHE A 100 5.22 -6.68 -10.01
CA PHE A 100 5.28 -8.12 -10.27
C PHE A 100 6.63 -8.51 -10.83
N ARG A 101 7.17 -9.64 -10.39
CA ARG A 101 8.39 -10.23 -10.91
C ARG A 101 8.41 -11.74 -10.71
N ALA A 102 8.90 -12.47 -11.72
CA ALA A 102 9.26 -13.87 -11.56
C ALA A 102 10.78 -14.02 -11.33
N LYS A 103 11.18 -15.05 -10.59
CA LYS A 103 12.59 -15.33 -10.28
C LYS A 103 13.33 -16.07 -11.40
N ASP A 104 12.59 -16.73 -12.27
CA ASP A 104 13.05 -17.71 -13.26
C ASP A 104 12.75 -17.36 -14.71
N LYS A 105 11.91 -16.35 -14.95
CA LYS A 105 11.51 -15.92 -16.30
C LYS A 105 11.07 -14.46 -16.35
N THR A 106 10.93 -13.93 -17.55
CA THR A 106 10.20 -12.69 -17.81
C THR A 106 8.70 -12.98 -17.78
N LEU A 107 7.92 -12.17 -17.05
CA LEU A 107 6.47 -12.33 -16.98
C LEU A 107 5.82 -11.91 -18.31
N GLU A 108 4.82 -12.68 -18.72
CA GLU A 108 3.98 -12.33 -19.85
C GLU A 108 2.80 -11.46 -19.42
N GLU A 109 2.28 -10.64 -20.32
CA GLU A 109 1.15 -9.75 -20.04
C GLU A 109 -0.09 -10.50 -19.53
N ALA A 110 -0.35 -11.70 -20.06
CA ALA A 110 -1.46 -12.54 -19.64
C ALA A 110 -1.38 -12.97 -18.16
N GLU A 111 -0.18 -13.26 -17.66
CA GLU A 111 0.04 -13.65 -16.26
C GLU A 111 -0.19 -12.47 -15.30
N ILE A 112 0.25 -11.28 -15.73
CA ILE A 112 0.08 -10.04 -14.96
C ILE A 112 -1.39 -9.65 -14.92
N SER A 113 -2.08 -9.70 -16.08
CA SER A 113 -3.51 -9.41 -16.18
C SER A 113 -4.34 -10.34 -15.30
N GLN A 114 -4.03 -11.63 -15.29
CA GLN A 114 -4.71 -12.59 -14.43
C GLN A 114 -4.52 -12.30 -12.93
N ALA A 115 -3.30 -11.89 -12.52
CA ALA A 115 -3.04 -11.51 -11.15
C ALA A 115 -3.80 -10.23 -10.77
N MET A 116 -3.79 -9.24 -11.67
CA MET A 116 -4.52 -7.99 -11.49
C MET A 116 -6.03 -8.21 -11.39
N GLU A 117 -6.62 -9.05 -12.24
CA GLU A 117 -8.05 -9.38 -12.19
C GLU A 117 -8.44 -9.98 -10.84
N LYS A 118 -7.61 -10.86 -10.26
CA LYS A 118 -7.86 -11.42 -8.92
C LYS A 118 -7.80 -10.38 -7.82
N ILE A 119 -6.83 -9.45 -7.90
CA ILE A 119 -6.74 -8.33 -6.96
C ILE A 119 -7.99 -7.46 -7.08
N LEU A 120 -8.35 -7.06 -8.29
CA LEU A 120 -9.50 -6.20 -8.54
C LEU A 120 -10.81 -6.84 -8.05
N ALA A 121 -11.03 -8.11 -8.35
CA ALA A 121 -12.20 -8.84 -7.85
C ALA A 121 -12.25 -8.86 -6.30
N GLY A 122 -11.10 -9.05 -5.65
CA GLY A 122 -11.03 -8.99 -4.18
C GLY A 122 -11.28 -7.60 -3.62
N LEU A 123 -10.90 -6.54 -4.32
CA LEU A 123 -11.19 -5.17 -3.92
C LEU A 123 -12.68 -4.83 -4.11
N GLU A 124 -13.30 -5.31 -5.19
CA GLU A 124 -14.74 -5.17 -5.41
C GLU A 124 -15.58 -5.86 -4.32
N GLU A 125 -15.13 -7.01 -3.80
CA GLU A 125 -15.75 -7.69 -2.65
C GLU A 125 -15.80 -6.79 -1.38
N LEU A 126 -14.86 -5.85 -1.26
CA LEU A 126 -14.84 -4.84 -0.19
C LEU A 126 -15.67 -3.58 -0.52
N GLY A 127 -16.31 -3.50 -1.67
CA GLY A 127 -17.05 -2.33 -2.14
C GLY A 127 -16.14 -1.19 -2.62
N ILE A 128 -14.94 -1.51 -3.09
CA ILE A 128 -13.98 -0.56 -3.64
C ILE A 128 -14.14 -0.52 -5.16
N GLU A 129 -14.25 0.67 -5.71
CA GLU A 129 -14.43 0.90 -7.15
C GLU A 129 -13.15 1.44 -7.78
N LEU A 130 -12.81 0.93 -8.97
CA LEU A 130 -11.73 1.52 -9.76
C LEU A 130 -12.12 2.91 -10.25
N ARG A 131 -11.20 3.85 -10.11
CA ARG A 131 -11.32 5.16 -10.73
C ARG A 131 -10.88 5.06 -12.19
N LYS A 132 -11.81 5.35 -13.09
CA LYS A 132 -11.54 5.48 -14.53
C LYS A 132 -10.90 6.82 -14.86
#